data_e08b0405da1b71873fbd44b30b7e1e7c
#
_entry.id   e08b0405da1b71873fbd44b30b7e1e7c
#
_cell.length_a   1.000
_cell.length_b   1.000
_cell.length_c   1.000
_cell.angle_alpha   90.00
_cell.angle_beta   90.00
_cell.angle_gamma   90.00
#
_symmetry.space_group_name_H-M   'P 1'
#
loop_
_entity.id
_entity.type
_entity.pdbx_description
1 polymer ?
#
loop_
_entity_poly.entity_id
_entity_poly.type
_entity_poly.pdbx_seq_one_letter_code
_entity_poly.pdbx_strand_id
1 'polypeptide(L)'
;VNKYWPVSLSKMFLVTDFIIITSILFLPGKAFGDMVYGYIMMAAYALVIDYVVVGDRGAVQLLVFSSKHAQIADYIINKMERGVTVLKAIGWYTKQEKDVLLLLMRRNEVPEVSRVIKDLDDKAFMTVNPVGSVYGEGFEEIKAGISTSRKKRNNGDN
;
A
#
# COMPACT_ATOMS: atom_id res chain seq x y z
N VAL A 1 10.84 -4.79 -21.26
CA VAL A 1 11.53 -5.89 -20.56
C VAL A 1 10.55 -6.72 -19.74
N ASN A 2 9.52 -6.13 -19.14
CA ASN A 2 8.51 -6.82 -18.32
C ASN A 2 7.61 -7.81 -19.10
N LYS A 3 7.64 -7.81 -20.42
CA LYS A 3 6.77 -8.66 -21.25
C LYS A 3 7.33 -10.08 -21.45
N TYR A 4 8.64 -10.28 -21.21
CA TYR A 4 9.29 -11.57 -21.47
C TYR A 4 9.90 -12.23 -20.22
N TRP A 5 10.18 -11.46 -19.15
CA TRP A 5 10.73 -12.01 -17.92
C TRP A 5 10.14 -11.27 -16.70
N PRO A 6 9.44 -11.96 -15.81
CA PRO A 6 8.84 -11.34 -14.62
C PRO A 6 9.90 -11.12 -13.52
N VAL A 7 10.98 -10.44 -13.86
CA VAL A 7 12.00 -10.06 -12.88
C VAL A 7 11.64 -8.71 -12.31
N SER A 8 11.48 -8.63 -10.99
CA SER A 8 11.22 -7.37 -10.34
C SER A 8 12.39 -6.41 -10.55
N LEU A 9 12.11 -5.15 -10.81
CA LEU A 9 13.12 -4.11 -11.05
C LEU A 9 14.16 -4.07 -9.92
N SER A 10 13.73 -4.25 -8.67
CA SER A 10 14.59 -4.31 -7.48
C SER A 10 15.61 -5.45 -7.54
N LYS A 11 15.24 -6.62 -8.07
CA LYS A 11 16.18 -7.74 -8.22
C LYS A 11 17.25 -7.44 -9.28
N MET A 12 16.87 -6.75 -10.34
CA MET A 12 17.84 -6.33 -11.36
C MET A 12 18.87 -5.36 -10.77
N PHE A 13 18.44 -4.37 -9.99
CA PHE A 13 19.36 -3.45 -9.32
C PHE A 13 20.28 -4.20 -8.35
N LEU A 14 19.78 -5.08 -7.50
CA LEU A 14 20.60 -5.86 -6.58
C LEU A 14 21.69 -6.67 -7.30
N VAL A 15 21.36 -7.31 -8.42
CA VAL A 15 22.33 -8.08 -9.21
C VAL A 15 23.38 -7.17 -9.83
N THR A 16 22.96 -6.02 -10.36
CA THR A 16 23.88 -5.04 -10.96
C THR A 16 24.83 -4.49 -9.92
N ASP A 17 24.33 -4.08 -8.76
CA ASP A 17 25.15 -3.55 -7.66
C ASP A 17 26.13 -4.61 -7.13
N PHE A 18 25.69 -5.87 -7.02
CA PHE A 18 26.57 -6.96 -6.63
C PHE A 18 27.75 -7.12 -7.61
N ILE A 19 27.48 -7.09 -8.91
CA ILE A 19 28.53 -7.20 -9.95
C ILE A 19 29.48 -6.01 -9.87
N ILE A 20 28.95 -4.79 -9.73
CA ILE A 20 29.76 -3.56 -9.66
C ILE A 20 30.66 -3.57 -8.43
N ILE A 21 30.14 -3.88 -7.25
CA ILE A 21 30.91 -3.92 -6.02
C ILE A 21 31.99 -5.01 -6.08
N THR A 22 31.67 -6.19 -6.61
CA THR A 22 32.65 -7.26 -6.78
C THR A 22 33.76 -6.89 -7.76
N SER A 23 33.45 -6.10 -8.79
CA SER A 23 34.43 -5.65 -9.78
C SER A 23 35.53 -4.76 -9.23
N ILE A 24 35.33 -4.16 -8.03
CA ILE A 24 36.34 -3.36 -7.32
C ILE A 24 37.63 -4.14 -7.08
N LEU A 25 37.54 -5.47 -6.88
CA LEU A 25 38.69 -6.35 -6.68
C LEU A 25 39.65 -6.39 -7.87
N PHE A 26 39.16 -6.07 -9.08
CA PHE A 26 39.97 -6.06 -10.30
C PHE A 26 40.63 -4.69 -10.56
N LEU A 27 40.36 -3.69 -9.75
CA LEU A 27 40.96 -2.36 -9.92
C LEU A 27 42.31 -2.30 -9.17
N PRO A 28 43.38 -1.83 -9.85
CA PRO A 28 44.66 -1.64 -9.21
C PRO A 28 44.58 -0.60 -8.07
N GLY A 29 45.17 -0.94 -6.92
CA GLY A 29 45.20 -0.06 -5.75
C GLY A 29 43.98 -0.15 -4.85
N LYS A 30 43.03 -1.05 -5.10
CA LYS A 30 41.90 -1.32 -4.23
C LYS A 30 42.13 -2.58 -3.41
N ALA A 31 41.68 -2.55 -2.16
CA ALA A 31 41.79 -3.66 -1.21
C ALA A 31 40.47 -4.38 -1.02
N PHE A 32 40.54 -5.60 -0.50
CA PHE A 32 39.35 -6.37 -0.12
C PHE A 32 38.43 -5.58 0.84
N GLY A 33 39.00 -4.74 1.70
CA GLY A 33 38.26 -3.84 2.58
C GLY A 33 37.32 -2.89 1.86
N ASP A 34 37.71 -2.37 0.68
CA ASP A 34 36.90 -1.44 -0.11
C ASP A 34 35.61 -2.14 -0.60
N MET A 35 35.70 -3.41 -0.98
CA MET A 35 34.55 -4.23 -1.35
C MET A 35 33.61 -4.47 -0.17
N VAL A 36 34.16 -4.78 1.01
CA VAL A 36 33.37 -4.99 2.23
C VAL A 36 32.61 -3.70 2.60
N TYR A 37 33.26 -2.54 2.54
CA TYR A 37 32.59 -1.25 2.74
C TYR A 37 31.48 -1.02 1.72
N GLY A 38 31.69 -1.38 0.46
CA GLY A 38 30.66 -1.30 -0.59
C GLY A 38 29.41 -2.09 -0.23
N TYR A 39 29.55 -3.32 0.24
CA TYR A 39 28.41 -4.14 0.66
C TYR A 39 27.72 -3.60 1.93
N ILE A 40 28.46 -3.08 2.89
CA ILE A 40 27.88 -2.44 4.08
C ILE A 40 27.05 -1.23 3.67
N MET A 41 27.57 -0.39 2.78
CA MET A 41 26.84 0.78 2.27
C MET A 41 25.60 0.38 1.45
N MET A 42 25.69 -0.67 0.63
CA MET A 42 24.55 -1.21 -0.09
C MET A 42 23.43 -1.69 0.84
N ALA A 43 23.79 -2.41 1.92
CA ALA A 43 22.83 -2.86 2.92
C ALA A 43 22.18 -1.69 3.67
N ALA A 44 22.98 -0.70 4.10
CA ALA A 44 22.49 0.50 4.77
C ALA A 44 21.53 1.31 3.85
N TYR A 45 21.90 1.47 2.59
CA TYR A 45 21.10 2.18 1.61
C TYR A 45 19.76 1.46 1.32
N ALA A 46 19.77 0.14 1.22
CA ALA A 46 18.56 -0.66 1.05
C ALA A 46 17.57 -0.46 2.22
N LEU A 47 18.07 -0.47 3.46
CA LEU A 47 17.25 -0.22 4.66
C LEU A 47 16.64 1.19 4.67
N VAL A 48 17.43 2.20 4.27
CA VAL A 48 16.93 3.59 4.19
C VAL A 48 15.88 3.74 3.10
N ILE A 49 16.08 3.14 1.94
CA ILE A 49 15.09 3.19 0.85
C ILE A 49 13.80 2.51 1.28
N ASP A 50 13.87 1.31 1.86
CA ASP A 50 12.70 0.61 2.34
C ASP A 50 11.93 1.44 3.37
N TYR A 51 12.64 2.10 4.29
CA TYR A 51 12.02 2.98 5.27
C TYR A 51 11.35 4.21 4.64
N VAL A 52 11.98 4.83 3.63
CA VAL A 52 11.47 6.05 2.99
C VAL A 52 10.38 5.75 1.95
N VAL A 53 10.53 4.68 1.17
CA VAL A 53 9.62 4.37 0.05
C VAL A 53 8.42 3.54 0.49
N VAL A 54 8.64 2.54 1.33
CA VAL A 54 7.58 1.66 1.86
C VAL A 54 6.98 2.23 3.14
N GLY A 55 7.73 3.10 3.84
CA GLY A 55 7.27 3.76 5.05
C GLY A 55 5.99 4.54 4.79
N ASP A 56 5.01 4.35 5.64
CA ASP A 56 3.84 5.20 5.96
C ASP A 56 2.86 5.65 4.83
N ARG A 57 3.18 5.42 3.55
CA ARG A 57 2.35 5.84 2.42
C ARG A 57 1.37 4.77 1.93
N GLY A 58 1.43 3.57 2.49
CA GLY A 58 0.54 2.48 2.10
C GLY A 58 -0.89 2.75 2.56
N ALA A 59 -1.86 2.67 1.63
CA ALA A 59 -3.26 2.59 1.98
C ALA A 59 -3.58 1.20 2.54
N VAL A 60 -4.49 1.16 3.50
CA VAL A 60 -5.00 -0.07 4.09
C VAL A 60 -6.52 -0.06 4.06
N GLN A 61 -7.07 -1.25 3.88
CA GLN A 61 -8.49 -1.51 4.02
C GLN A 61 -8.72 -2.16 5.38
N LEU A 62 -9.62 -1.59 6.17
CA LEU A 62 -10.07 -2.17 7.41
C LEU A 62 -11.48 -2.72 7.25
N LEU A 63 -11.70 -3.91 7.79
CA LEU A 63 -13.04 -4.44 8.04
C LEU A 63 -13.20 -4.53 9.56
N VAL A 64 -14.19 -3.81 10.09
CA VAL A 64 -14.46 -3.74 11.52
C VAL A 64 -15.78 -4.45 11.83
N PHE A 65 -15.71 -5.40 12.75
CA PHE A 65 -16.82 -6.19 13.23
C PHE A 65 -17.11 -5.81 14.67
N SER A 66 -18.19 -5.07 14.89
CA SER A 66 -18.57 -4.57 16.22
C SER A 66 -20.08 -4.45 16.35
N SER A 67 -20.58 -4.70 17.54
CA SER A 67 -21.97 -4.42 17.90
C SER A 67 -22.25 -2.92 18.01
N LYS A 68 -21.21 -2.11 18.22
CA LYS A 68 -21.27 -0.65 18.33
C LYS A 68 -20.80 0.05 17.03
N HIS A 69 -21.05 -0.58 15.89
CA HIS A 69 -20.60 -0.09 14.58
C HIS A 69 -21.03 1.36 14.31
N ALA A 70 -22.23 1.78 14.71
CA ALA A 70 -22.72 3.14 14.51
C ALA A 70 -21.85 4.18 15.25
N GLN A 71 -21.51 3.94 16.52
CA GLN A 71 -20.68 4.86 17.32
C GLN A 71 -19.25 4.95 16.76
N ILE A 72 -18.72 3.83 16.29
CA ILE A 72 -17.40 3.77 15.65
C ILE A 72 -17.43 4.57 14.34
N ALA A 73 -18.46 4.39 13.51
CA ALA A 73 -18.62 5.10 12.25
C ALA A 73 -18.74 6.62 12.49
N ASP A 74 -19.56 7.04 13.45
CA ASP A 74 -19.73 8.46 13.80
C ASP A 74 -18.41 9.10 14.26
N TYR A 75 -17.62 8.38 15.06
CA TYR A 75 -16.30 8.88 15.47
C TYR A 75 -15.37 9.07 14.26
N ILE A 76 -15.28 8.08 13.39
CA ILE A 76 -14.39 8.11 12.23
C ILE A 76 -14.78 9.23 11.26
N ILE A 77 -16.07 9.40 11.00
CA ILE A 77 -16.55 10.47 10.12
C ILE A 77 -16.30 11.85 10.74
N ASN A 78 -16.66 12.04 12.00
CA ASN A 78 -16.66 13.37 12.61
C ASN A 78 -15.28 13.83 13.14
N LYS A 79 -14.40 12.88 13.51
CA LYS A 79 -13.09 13.20 14.11
C LYS A 79 -11.92 12.97 13.17
N MET A 80 -12.03 11.97 12.30
CA MET A 80 -10.94 11.61 11.38
C MET A 80 -11.22 12.06 9.94
N GLU A 81 -12.44 12.55 9.66
CA GLU A 81 -12.87 13.01 8.34
C GLU A 81 -12.63 11.91 7.26
N ARG A 82 -12.91 10.65 7.61
CA ARG A 82 -12.74 9.50 6.71
C ARG A 82 -14.08 8.90 6.35
N GLY A 83 -14.20 8.49 5.08
CA GLY A 83 -15.37 7.77 4.59
C GLY A 83 -15.52 6.41 5.24
N VAL A 84 -16.74 6.07 5.63
CA VAL A 84 -17.10 4.77 6.18
C VAL A 84 -18.20 4.16 5.33
N THR A 85 -18.00 2.91 4.90
CA THR A 85 -19.02 2.15 4.17
C THR A 85 -19.53 1.02 5.04
N VAL A 86 -20.85 0.88 5.15
CA VAL A 86 -21.48 -0.22 5.87
C VAL A 86 -21.77 -1.35 4.90
N LEU A 87 -21.24 -2.52 5.19
CA LEU A 87 -21.53 -3.75 4.46
C LEU A 87 -22.50 -4.60 5.27
N LYS A 88 -23.62 -4.98 4.66
CA LYS A 88 -24.56 -5.93 5.24
C LYS A 88 -24.01 -7.34 5.12
N ALA A 89 -23.84 -8.02 6.22
CA ALA A 89 -23.33 -9.38 6.29
C ALA A 89 -24.26 -10.27 7.12
N ILE A 90 -24.27 -11.55 6.82
CA ILE A 90 -25.05 -12.54 7.59
C ILE A 90 -24.07 -13.51 8.22
N GLY A 91 -24.11 -13.63 9.55
CA GLY A 91 -23.35 -14.62 10.28
C GLY A 91 -23.79 -16.02 9.91
N TRP A 92 -22.91 -16.82 9.30
CA TRP A 92 -23.31 -18.16 8.85
C TRP A 92 -23.78 -19.07 9.99
N TYR A 93 -23.10 -18.99 11.14
CA TYR A 93 -23.45 -19.78 12.33
C TYR A 93 -24.68 -19.23 13.06
N THR A 94 -24.70 -17.93 13.31
CA THR A 94 -25.77 -17.27 14.07
C THR A 94 -27.03 -17.00 13.27
N LYS A 95 -26.94 -17.02 11.91
CA LYS A 95 -28.01 -16.63 10.97
C LYS A 95 -28.52 -15.20 11.19
N GLN A 96 -27.76 -14.37 11.93
CA GLN A 96 -28.11 -12.99 12.21
C GLN A 96 -27.45 -12.04 11.24
N GLU A 97 -28.17 -11.00 10.88
CA GLU A 97 -27.61 -9.87 10.13
C GLU A 97 -26.65 -9.08 11.02
N LYS A 98 -25.56 -8.65 10.43
CA LYS A 98 -24.51 -7.83 11.07
C LYS A 98 -24.05 -6.77 10.12
N ASP A 99 -23.79 -5.60 10.67
CA ASP A 99 -23.17 -4.50 9.93
C ASP A 99 -21.65 -4.54 10.12
N VAL A 100 -20.93 -4.59 9.02
CA VAL A 100 -19.48 -4.58 9.00
C VAL A 100 -19.03 -3.25 8.40
N LEU A 101 -18.17 -2.52 9.09
CA LEU A 101 -17.63 -1.28 8.57
C LEU A 101 -16.43 -1.57 7.67
N LEU A 102 -16.47 -1.02 6.47
CA LEU A 102 -15.34 -0.99 5.55
C LEU A 102 -14.77 0.42 5.52
N LEU A 103 -13.48 0.52 5.76
CA LEU A 103 -12.73 1.76 5.84
C LEU A 103 -11.52 1.68 4.93
N LEU A 104 -11.21 2.77 4.28
CA LEU A 104 -9.95 2.96 3.57
C LEU A 104 -9.21 4.14 4.21
N MET A 105 -7.97 3.90 4.64
CA MET A 105 -7.18 4.92 5.32
C MET A 105 -5.69 4.69 5.11
N ARG A 106 -4.88 5.63 5.57
CA ARG A 106 -3.43 5.47 5.57
C ARG A 106 -3.01 4.55 6.70
N ARG A 107 -1.91 3.84 6.50
CA ARG A 107 -1.39 2.88 7.50
C ARG A 107 -1.06 3.52 8.85
N ASN A 108 -0.60 4.77 8.85
CA ASN A 108 -0.29 5.52 10.07
C ASN A 108 -1.52 5.91 10.91
N GLU A 109 -2.72 5.85 10.35
CA GLU A 109 -3.97 6.14 11.05
C GLU A 109 -4.54 4.92 11.79
N VAL A 110 -4.08 3.71 11.43
CA VAL A 110 -4.57 2.45 12.02
C VAL A 110 -4.43 2.38 13.55
N PRO A 111 -3.31 2.83 14.18
CA PRO A 111 -3.19 2.77 15.63
C PRO A 111 -4.24 3.61 16.36
N GLU A 112 -4.61 4.77 15.82
CA GLU A 112 -5.66 5.63 16.40
C GLU A 112 -7.03 4.96 16.31
N VAL A 113 -7.40 4.46 15.13
CA VAL A 113 -8.66 3.73 14.93
C VAL A 113 -8.74 2.49 15.82
N SER A 114 -7.64 1.75 15.94
CA SER A 114 -7.58 0.56 16.79
C SER A 114 -7.89 0.88 18.26
N ARG A 115 -7.34 2.00 18.75
CA ARG A 115 -7.57 2.46 20.13
C ARG A 115 -9.04 2.80 20.33
N VAL A 116 -9.61 3.59 19.43
CA VAL A 116 -11.02 4.00 19.50
C VAL A 116 -11.97 2.81 19.46
N ILE A 117 -11.71 1.84 18.56
CA ILE A 117 -12.53 0.62 18.48
C ILE A 117 -12.49 -0.13 19.79
N LYS A 118 -11.29 -0.30 20.38
CA LYS A 118 -11.12 -1.00 21.65
C LYS A 118 -11.79 -0.29 22.82
N ASP A 119 -11.71 1.04 22.85
CA ASP A 119 -12.31 1.86 23.90
C ASP A 119 -13.84 1.81 23.84
N LEU A 120 -14.40 1.74 22.64
CA LEU A 120 -15.85 1.67 22.43
C LEU A 120 -16.41 0.26 22.62
N ASP A 121 -15.72 -0.77 22.12
CA ASP A 121 -16.18 -2.15 22.15
C ASP A 121 -15.01 -3.13 22.30
N ASP A 122 -14.78 -3.62 23.51
CA ASP A 122 -13.74 -4.60 23.83
C ASP A 122 -13.88 -5.94 23.06
N LYS A 123 -15.09 -6.24 22.57
CA LYS A 123 -15.38 -7.48 21.83
C LYS A 123 -15.28 -7.28 20.32
N ALA A 124 -15.03 -6.06 19.88
CA ALA A 124 -14.83 -5.80 18.49
C ALA A 124 -13.54 -6.46 17.97
N PHE A 125 -13.56 -6.89 16.72
CA PHE A 125 -12.34 -7.26 16.02
C PHE A 125 -12.30 -6.58 14.67
N MET A 126 -11.09 -6.38 14.18
CA MET A 126 -10.86 -5.79 12.86
C MET A 126 -9.78 -6.54 12.11
N THR A 127 -9.89 -6.52 10.79
CA THR A 127 -8.83 -6.98 9.89
C THR A 127 -8.22 -5.79 9.16
N VAL A 128 -6.90 -5.80 9.00
CA VAL A 128 -6.15 -4.76 8.30
C VAL A 128 -5.49 -5.39 7.08
N ASN A 129 -5.95 -5.02 5.90
CA ASN A 129 -5.43 -5.54 4.64
C ASN A 129 -4.69 -4.44 3.89
N PRO A 130 -3.42 -4.64 3.51
CA PRO A 130 -2.73 -3.68 2.65
C PRO A 130 -3.40 -3.65 1.27
N VAL A 131 -3.63 -2.46 0.73
CA VAL A 131 -4.12 -2.27 -0.63
C VAL A 131 -3.01 -1.72 -1.49
N GLY A 132 -2.91 -2.24 -2.72
CA GLY A 132 -1.83 -1.91 -3.63
C GLY A 132 -1.87 -0.45 -4.10
N SER A 133 -3.08 0.08 -4.35
CA SER A 133 -3.28 1.46 -4.77
C SER A 133 -4.73 1.86 -4.51
N VAL A 134 -4.91 3.08 -4.04
CA VAL A 134 -6.22 3.71 -3.88
C VAL A 134 -6.18 5.05 -4.58
N TYR A 135 -7.15 5.30 -5.44
CA TYR A 135 -7.29 6.54 -6.18
C TYR A 135 -8.63 7.18 -5.87
N GLY A 136 -8.65 8.52 -5.84
CA GLY A 136 -9.86 9.30 -5.61
C GLY A 136 -9.76 10.19 -4.38
N GLU A 137 -10.89 10.70 -3.90
CA GLU A 137 -10.95 11.65 -2.79
C GLU A 137 -10.20 11.17 -1.55
N GLY A 138 -9.27 11.99 -1.06
CA GLY A 138 -8.43 11.69 0.11
C GLY A 138 -7.19 10.84 -0.16
N PHE A 139 -7.01 10.35 -1.40
CA PHE A 139 -5.87 9.56 -1.88
C PHE A 139 -5.24 10.18 -3.14
N GLU A 140 -4.46 9.39 -3.89
CA GLU A 140 -3.86 9.86 -5.13
C GLU A 140 -4.90 10.17 -6.20
N GLU A 141 -4.67 11.24 -6.98
CA GLU A 141 -5.56 11.59 -8.09
C GLU A 141 -5.58 10.48 -9.16
N ILE A 142 -6.76 10.22 -9.69
CA ILE A 142 -6.91 9.34 -10.86
C ILE A 142 -6.27 10.05 -12.07
N LYS A 143 -5.02 9.72 -12.36
CA LYS A 143 -4.40 10.18 -13.61
C LYS A 143 -5.10 9.47 -14.76
N ALA A 144 -6.02 10.16 -15.42
CA ALA A 144 -6.69 9.69 -16.62
C ALA A 144 -5.68 9.58 -17.77
N GLY A 145 -4.88 8.51 -17.74
CA GLY A 145 -3.89 8.19 -18.75
C GLY A 145 -4.42 7.14 -19.73
N ILE A 146 -5.62 7.36 -20.30
CA ILE A 146 -6.04 6.67 -21.51
C ILE A 146 -6.62 7.73 -22.45
N SER A 147 -5.74 8.33 -23.23
CA SER A 147 -6.14 9.00 -24.45
C SER A 147 -6.80 7.95 -25.35
N THR A 148 -8.11 7.82 -25.26
CA THR A 148 -8.88 7.22 -26.35
C THR A 148 -8.77 8.15 -27.53
N SER A 149 -7.78 7.90 -28.38
CA SER A 149 -7.75 8.41 -29.74
C SER A 149 -9.03 7.95 -30.45
N ARG A 150 -10.08 8.74 -30.29
CA ARG A 150 -11.31 8.59 -31.04
C ARG A 150 -11.02 9.01 -32.46
N LYS A 151 -10.58 8.04 -33.29
CA LYS A 151 -10.43 8.16 -34.71
C LYS A 151 -11.76 8.63 -35.27
N LYS A 152 -11.85 9.94 -35.57
CA LYS A 152 -12.94 10.53 -36.33
C LYS A 152 -12.98 9.83 -37.71
N ARG A 153 -13.86 8.86 -37.86
CA ARG A 153 -14.20 8.37 -39.19
C ARG A 153 -15.02 9.47 -39.86
N ASN A 154 -14.34 10.22 -40.73
CA ASN A 154 -15.03 10.98 -41.78
C ASN A 154 -15.81 9.99 -42.63
N ASN A 155 -17.12 10.01 -42.53
CA ASN A 155 -17.97 9.63 -43.63
C ASN A 155 -18.22 10.91 -44.45
N GLY A 156 -17.35 11.16 -45.42
CA GLY A 156 -17.76 11.81 -46.64
C GLY A 156 -18.25 10.71 -47.52
N ASP A 157 -19.48 10.86 -47.97
CA ASP A 157 -19.86 10.61 -49.38
C ASP A 157 -21.36 10.73 -49.54
N ASN A 158 -21.67 11.62 -50.47
CA ASN A 158 -22.90 11.82 -51.27
C ASN A 158 -24.14 12.33 -50.55
#